data_36e2370a15b937841948d763c5430d6c
#
_entry.id   36e2370a15b937841948d763c5430d6c
#
_cell.length_a   1.000
_cell.length_b   1.000
_cell.length_c   1.000
_cell.angle_alpha   90.00
_cell.angle_beta   90.00
_cell.angle_gamma   90.00
#
_symmetry.space_group_name_H-M   'P 1'
#
loop_
_entity.id
_entity.type
_entity.pdbx_description
1 polymer ?
#
loop_
_entity_poly.entity_id
_entity_poly.type
_entity_poly.pdbx_seq_one_letter_code
_entity_poly.pdbx_strand_id
1 'polypeptide(L)'
;TILSDITVEQCSIKPTETLTIPMLLLYKGQSSSDKIIIWVNQRGKDITLKSRLDTITPILENGYTICLPDLRSMGELSQDDSINHFSHDTDMAFFSIKLGLPYIGRMVLDAWCVEKSLKALHPNSQIFLVGDSLAKLNPSHIRQDRLLIDDGLEDLQSAESIGPLTTLFLSALEPECQKTLINGCLSSYGNVFEDFYFYHPISSFVNGIALK
;
A
#
# COMPACT_ATOMS: atom_id res chain seq x y z
N THR A 1 -18.70 12.97 14.54
CA THR A 1 -18.91 13.94 13.45
C THR A 1 -19.60 13.18 12.34
N ILE A 2 -20.84 13.52 12.04
CA ILE A 2 -21.61 12.91 10.95
C ILE A 2 -21.01 13.48 9.67
N LEU A 3 -20.42 12.63 8.84
CA LEU A 3 -19.95 12.96 7.50
C LEU A 3 -21.20 13.13 6.59
N SER A 4 -21.98 14.17 6.84
CA SER A 4 -23.08 14.56 5.93
C SER A 4 -22.44 15.01 4.63
N ASP A 5 -22.89 14.44 3.51
CA ASP A 5 -22.47 14.73 2.13
C ASP A 5 -21.23 14.02 1.58
N ILE A 6 -20.66 13.02 2.26
CA ILE A 6 -19.66 12.15 1.65
C ILE A 6 -20.33 10.92 1.05
N THR A 7 -20.12 10.76 -0.24
CA THR A 7 -20.52 9.56 -0.97
C THR A 7 -19.39 8.54 -0.94
N VAL A 8 -19.74 7.30 -0.60
CA VAL A 8 -18.84 6.14 -0.62
C VAL A 8 -19.38 5.17 -1.66
N GLU A 9 -18.64 5.01 -2.74
CA GLU A 9 -18.99 4.11 -3.82
C GLU A 9 -18.07 2.88 -3.80
N GLN A 10 -18.68 1.69 -3.79
CA GLN A 10 -17.94 0.44 -3.91
C GLN A 10 -17.84 0.07 -5.39
N CYS A 11 -16.63 -0.13 -5.85
CA CYS A 11 -16.36 -0.55 -7.21
C CYS A 11 -15.22 -1.57 -7.25
N SER A 12 -15.02 -2.17 -8.40
CA SER A 12 -13.95 -3.13 -8.61
C SER A 12 -13.47 -3.11 -10.05
N ILE A 13 -12.22 -3.51 -10.25
CA ILE A 13 -11.65 -3.76 -11.56
C ILE A 13 -11.16 -5.20 -11.66
N LYS A 14 -11.04 -5.70 -12.88
CA LYS A 14 -10.49 -7.04 -13.19
C LYS A 14 -9.24 -6.92 -14.05
N PRO A 15 -8.05 -6.80 -13.43
CA PRO A 15 -6.79 -6.75 -14.17
C PRO A 15 -6.51 -8.04 -14.95
N THR A 16 -7.00 -9.18 -14.44
CA THR A 16 -6.91 -10.50 -15.07
C THR A 16 -8.21 -11.26 -14.87
N GLU A 17 -8.37 -12.40 -15.54
CA GLU A 17 -9.55 -13.26 -15.35
C GLU A 17 -9.72 -13.77 -13.91
N THR A 18 -8.62 -13.93 -13.18
CA THR A 18 -8.58 -14.54 -11.86
C THR A 18 -8.47 -13.53 -10.71
N LEU A 19 -8.21 -12.25 -11.01
CA LEU A 19 -8.04 -11.22 -9.99
C LEU A 19 -9.09 -10.14 -10.15
N THR A 20 -9.83 -9.88 -9.08
CA THR A 20 -10.71 -8.72 -8.93
C THR A 20 -10.15 -7.84 -7.83
N ILE A 21 -9.89 -6.57 -8.10
CA ILE A 21 -9.41 -5.57 -7.12
C ILE A 21 -10.61 -4.76 -6.65
N PRO A 22 -11.08 -4.97 -5.41
CA PRO A 22 -12.12 -4.13 -4.81
C PRO A 22 -11.53 -2.78 -4.40
N MET A 23 -12.32 -1.73 -4.51
CA MET A 23 -11.90 -0.38 -4.13
C MET A 23 -13.09 0.45 -3.66
N LEU A 24 -12.81 1.47 -2.85
CA LEU A 24 -13.76 2.50 -2.46
C LEU A 24 -13.39 3.80 -3.15
N LEU A 25 -14.39 4.44 -3.77
CA LEU A 25 -14.31 5.83 -4.20
C LEU A 25 -15.06 6.71 -3.20
N LEU A 26 -14.35 7.68 -2.65
CA LEU A 26 -14.85 8.62 -1.66
C LEU A 26 -14.84 10.01 -2.28
N TYR A 27 -15.97 10.70 -2.25
CA TYR A 27 -16.07 12.07 -2.75
C TYR A 27 -17.19 12.84 -2.06
N LYS A 28 -17.11 14.17 -2.08
CA LYS A 28 -18.14 15.03 -1.52
C LYS A 28 -19.15 15.40 -2.60
N GLY A 29 -20.46 15.24 -2.30
CA GLY A 29 -21.54 15.56 -3.21
C GLY A 29 -21.99 14.40 -4.09
N GLN A 30 -22.50 14.72 -5.29
CA GLN A 30 -23.16 13.74 -6.18
C GLN A 30 -22.27 13.15 -7.26
N SER A 31 -21.09 13.71 -7.47
CA SER A 31 -20.15 13.23 -8.50
C SER A 31 -18.71 13.32 -8.04
N SER A 32 -17.89 12.40 -8.56
CA SER A 32 -16.45 12.42 -8.35
C SER A 32 -15.80 13.66 -9.01
N SER A 33 -14.73 14.14 -8.40
CA SER A 33 -13.91 15.23 -8.92
C SER A 33 -12.91 14.74 -9.98
N ASP A 34 -12.47 15.65 -10.85
CA ASP A 34 -11.35 15.40 -11.77
C ASP A 34 -9.97 15.33 -11.04
N LYS A 35 -9.92 15.58 -9.75
CA LYS A 35 -8.71 15.40 -8.93
C LYS A 35 -8.83 14.13 -8.11
N ILE A 36 -8.15 13.07 -8.52
CA ILE A 36 -8.27 11.75 -7.91
C ILE A 36 -6.98 11.37 -7.21
N ILE A 37 -7.08 11.02 -5.94
CA ILE A 37 -5.97 10.47 -5.15
C ILE A 37 -6.14 8.95 -5.08
N ILE A 38 -5.16 8.21 -5.57
CA ILE A 38 -5.05 6.77 -5.32
C ILE A 38 -4.20 6.60 -4.07
N TRP A 39 -4.82 6.07 -3.02
CA TRP A 39 -4.17 5.91 -1.71
C TRP A 39 -3.98 4.44 -1.39
N VAL A 40 -2.74 3.99 -1.44
CA VAL A 40 -2.35 2.60 -1.21
C VAL A 40 -1.78 2.42 0.19
N ASN A 41 -2.37 1.49 0.94
CA ASN A 41 -1.91 1.09 2.25
C ASN A 41 -1.91 -0.43 2.37
N GLN A 42 -0.85 -1.00 2.94
CA GLN A 42 -0.70 -2.46 3.07
C GLN A 42 -1.83 -3.14 3.84
N ARG A 43 -2.45 -2.46 4.81
CA ARG A 43 -3.57 -2.99 5.61
C ARG A 43 -4.92 -2.93 4.90
N GLY A 44 -4.97 -2.37 3.70
CA GLY A 44 -6.17 -2.27 2.88
C GLY A 44 -7.07 -1.08 3.20
N LYS A 45 -8.14 -0.96 2.41
CA LYS A 45 -9.03 0.20 2.38
C LYS A 45 -9.78 0.44 3.68
N ASP A 46 -10.28 -0.62 4.34
CA ASP A 46 -11.12 -0.48 5.55
C ASP A 46 -10.32 0.04 6.74
N ILE A 47 -9.11 -0.46 6.92
CA ILE A 47 -8.20 -0.02 7.98
C ILE A 47 -7.71 1.39 7.68
N THR A 48 -7.40 1.69 6.42
CA THR A 48 -7.00 3.04 5.98
C THR A 48 -8.10 4.05 6.28
N LEU A 49 -9.35 3.74 5.88
CA LEU A 49 -10.49 4.61 6.13
C LEU A 49 -10.68 4.89 7.62
N LYS A 50 -10.61 3.85 8.47
CA LYS A 50 -10.74 3.99 9.94
C LYS A 50 -9.61 4.80 10.55
N SER A 51 -8.37 4.56 10.12
CA SER A 51 -7.18 5.13 10.75
C SER A 51 -6.84 6.54 10.25
N ARG A 52 -7.29 6.92 9.06
CA ARG A 52 -6.97 8.19 8.40
C ARG A 52 -8.17 9.10 8.16
N LEU A 53 -9.30 8.83 8.81
CA LEU A 53 -10.51 9.60 8.61
C LEU A 53 -10.30 11.12 8.80
N ASP A 54 -9.53 11.49 9.82
CA ASP A 54 -9.20 12.90 10.11
C ASP A 54 -8.37 13.57 9.00
N THR A 55 -7.60 12.79 8.24
CA THR A 55 -6.84 13.26 7.09
C THR A 55 -7.68 13.25 5.81
N ILE A 56 -8.48 12.21 5.63
CA ILE A 56 -9.34 12.01 4.47
C ILE A 56 -10.41 13.11 4.38
N THR A 57 -11.04 13.44 5.49
CA THR A 57 -12.15 14.41 5.52
C THR A 57 -11.77 15.77 4.94
N PRO A 58 -10.70 16.46 5.37
CA PRO A 58 -10.30 17.75 4.79
C PRO A 58 -9.93 17.64 3.30
N ILE A 59 -9.38 16.52 2.86
CA ILE A 59 -9.04 16.30 1.44
C ILE A 59 -10.33 16.27 0.59
N LEU A 60 -11.34 15.54 1.05
CA LEU A 60 -12.66 15.48 0.39
C LEU A 60 -13.35 16.87 0.39
N GLU A 61 -13.22 17.62 1.49
CA GLU A 61 -13.73 18.98 1.60
C GLU A 61 -13.08 19.95 0.61
N ASN A 62 -11.82 19.71 0.26
CA ASN A 62 -11.11 20.48 -0.77
C ASN A 62 -11.38 20.00 -2.20
N GLY A 63 -12.40 19.15 -2.40
CA GLY A 63 -12.88 18.75 -3.70
C GLY A 63 -12.03 17.71 -4.41
N TYR A 64 -11.32 16.87 -3.66
CA TYR A 64 -10.66 15.68 -4.20
C TYR A 64 -11.57 14.46 -4.11
N THR A 65 -11.40 13.55 -5.03
CA THR A 65 -11.89 12.17 -4.92
C THR A 65 -10.76 11.29 -4.39
N ILE A 66 -11.04 10.38 -3.47
CA ILE A 66 -10.06 9.42 -2.95
C ILE A 66 -10.47 8.02 -3.39
N CYS A 67 -9.54 7.31 -4.02
CA CYS A 67 -9.65 5.90 -4.34
C CYS A 67 -8.80 5.08 -3.37
N LEU A 68 -9.42 4.18 -2.63
CA LEU A 68 -8.78 3.23 -1.72
C LEU A 68 -8.88 1.83 -2.32
N PRO A 69 -7.86 1.31 -3.03
CA PRO A 69 -7.87 -0.04 -3.57
C PRO A 69 -7.34 -1.05 -2.55
N ASP A 70 -7.90 -2.26 -2.55
CA ASP A 70 -7.25 -3.44 -1.98
C ASP A 70 -6.51 -4.17 -3.10
N LEU A 71 -5.21 -3.94 -3.22
CA LEU A 71 -4.38 -4.65 -4.17
C LEU A 71 -4.25 -6.12 -3.74
N ARG A 72 -3.66 -6.99 -4.58
CA ARG A 72 -3.46 -8.40 -4.21
C ARG A 72 -2.84 -8.53 -2.82
N SER A 73 -3.33 -9.48 -2.03
CA SER A 73 -2.90 -9.75 -0.65
C SER A 73 -3.07 -8.58 0.33
N MET A 74 -3.88 -7.57 0.00
CA MET A 74 -4.23 -6.46 0.89
C MET A 74 -5.73 -6.48 1.23
N GLY A 75 -6.08 -6.04 2.41
CA GLY A 75 -7.47 -5.86 2.86
C GLY A 75 -8.34 -7.08 2.61
N GLU A 76 -9.40 -6.96 1.79
CA GLU A 76 -10.30 -8.09 1.45
C GLU A 76 -9.60 -9.22 0.67
N LEU A 77 -8.46 -8.94 0.04
CA LEU A 77 -7.66 -9.92 -0.70
C LEU A 77 -6.54 -10.53 0.15
N SER A 78 -6.43 -10.16 1.41
CA SER A 78 -5.53 -10.81 2.36
C SER A 78 -6.12 -12.16 2.81
N GLN A 79 -5.23 -13.12 3.07
CA GLN A 79 -5.63 -14.37 3.73
C GLN A 79 -5.45 -14.24 5.24
N ASP A 80 -6.25 -14.98 5.98
CA ASP A 80 -6.15 -15.06 7.43
C ASP A 80 -4.83 -15.75 7.83
N ASP A 81 -3.96 -15.04 8.54
CA ASP A 81 -2.66 -15.53 9.00
C ASP A 81 -2.77 -16.60 10.11
N SER A 82 -3.98 -16.93 10.58
CA SER A 82 -4.21 -17.86 11.70
C SER A 82 -3.77 -19.31 11.43
N ILE A 83 -3.47 -19.65 10.18
CA ILE A 83 -3.16 -21.02 9.75
C ILE A 83 -1.67 -21.23 9.46
N ASN A 84 -0.90 -20.18 9.20
CA ASN A 84 0.48 -20.27 8.74
C ASN A 84 1.48 -19.72 9.77
N HIS A 85 2.65 -20.36 9.86
CA HIS A 85 3.78 -19.89 10.68
C HIS A 85 4.43 -18.60 10.13
N PHE A 86 4.14 -18.24 8.89
CA PHE A 86 4.64 -17.03 8.23
C PHE A 86 3.44 -16.15 7.83
N SER A 87 3.66 -14.84 7.78
CA SER A 87 2.65 -13.94 7.25
C SER A 87 2.34 -14.26 5.79
N HIS A 88 1.10 -14.08 5.37
CA HIS A 88 0.66 -14.32 3.99
C HIS A 88 1.55 -13.60 2.96
N ASP A 89 1.96 -12.38 3.23
CA ASP A 89 2.87 -11.61 2.38
C ASP A 89 4.22 -12.29 2.19
N THR A 90 4.75 -12.93 3.23
CA THR A 90 6.01 -13.67 3.18
C THR A 90 5.88 -14.89 2.28
N ASP A 91 4.82 -15.68 2.42
CA ASP A 91 4.57 -16.84 1.57
C ASP A 91 4.40 -16.45 0.12
N MET A 92 3.61 -15.40 -0.16
CA MET A 92 3.41 -14.89 -1.50
C MET A 92 4.69 -14.36 -2.13
N ALA A 93 5.57 -13.73 -1.34
CA ALA A 93 6.88 -13.30 -1.81
C ALA A 93 7.77 -14.48 -2.18
N PHE A 94 7.83 -15.55 -1.37
CA PHE A 94 8.59 -16.77 -1.69
C PHE A 94 8.08 -17.47 -2.96
N PHE A 95 6.77 -17.61 -3.12
CA PHE A 95 6.20 -18.16 -4.35
C PHE A 95 6.52 -17.30 -5.57
N SER A 96 6.42 -16.00 -5.42
CA SER A 96 6.74 -15.03 -6.49
C SER A 96 8.20 -15.12 -6.94
N ILE A 97 9.13 -15.27 -5.99
CA ILE A 97 10.57 -15.49 -6.28
C ILE A 97 10.76 -16.77 -7.09
N LYS A 98 10.14 -17.88 -6.68
CA LYS A 98 10.23 -19.17 -7.40
C LYS A 98 9.70 -19.10 -8.82
N LEU A 99 8.71 -18.24 -9.07
CA LEU A 99 8.12 -18.03 -10.39
C LEU A 99 8.87 -16.97 -11.22
N GLY A 100 9.92 -16.34 -10.69
CA GLY A 100 10.64 -15.25 -11.34
C GLY A 100 9.81 -13.97 -11.48
N LEU A 101 8.75 -13.81 -10.70
CA LEU A 101 7.83 -12.69 -10.73
C LEU A 101 7.97 -11.90 -9.43
N PRO A 102 8.61 -10.73 -9.39
CA PRO A 102 8.77 -9.94 -8.16
C PRO A 102 7.41 -9.61 -7.55
N TYR A 103 7.22 -9.92 -6.27
CA TYR A 103 5.95 -9.67 -5.57
C TYR A 103 5.56 -8.19 -5.62
N ILE A 104 6.50 -7.31 -5.28
CA ILE A 104 6.28 -5.85 -5.34
C ILE A 104 5.96 -5.38 -6.78
N GLY A 105 6.57 -5.96 -7.79
CA GLY A 105 6.28 -5.63 -9.19
C GLY A 105 4.85 -5.98 -9.59
N ARG A 106 4.28 -7.04 -9.02
CA ARG A 106 2.87 -7.40 -9.25
C ARG A 106 1.92 -6.44 -8.56
N MET A 107 2.28 -5.95 -7.36
CA MET A 107 1.54 -4.89 -6.67
C MET A 107 1.53 -3.59 -7.47
N VAL A 108 2.69 -3.22 -8.05
CA VAL A 108 2.80 -2.05 -8.93
C VAL A 108 1.91 -2.21 -10.16
N LEU A 109 1.88 -3.40 -10.77
CA LEU A 109 1.01 -3.68 -11.91
C LEU A 109 -0.47 -3.53 -11.54
N ASP A 110 -0.89 -4.01 -10.37
CA ASP A 110 -2.26 -3.87 -9.90
C ASP A 110 -2.63 -2.38 -9.71
N ALA A 111 -1.77 -1.62 -9.04
CA ALA A 111 -1.97 -0.19 -8.84
C ALA A 111 -1.98 0.59 -10.18
N TRP A 112 -1.17 0.17 -11.13
CA TRP A 112 -1.17 0.70 -12.50
C TRP A 112 -2.50 0.43 -13.20
N CYS A 113 -3.06 -0.78 -13.08
CA CYS A 113 -4.38 -1.11 -13.63
C CYS A 113 -5.49 -0.27 -12.98
N VAL A 114 -5.41 0.01 -11.68
CA VAL A 114 -6.33 0.93 -10.99
C VAL A 114 -6.23 2.33 -11.61
N GLU A 115 -5.02 2.86 -11.75
CA GLU A 115 -4.79 4.19 -12.35
C GLU A 115 -5.35 4.27 -13.78
N LYS A 116 -5.04 3.30 -14.64
CA LYS A 116 -5.54 3.28 -16.03
C LYS A 116 -7.05 3.17 -16.10
N SER A 117 -7.67 2.39 -15.21
CA SER A 117 -9.12 2.26 -15.14
C SER A 117 -9.79 3.57 -14.71
N LEU A 118 -9.23 4.26 -13.72
CA LEU A 118 -9.72 5.56 -13.29
C LEU A 118 -9.57 6.60 -14.39
N LYS A 119 -8.47 6.64 -15.11
CA LYS A 119 -8.29 7.53 -16.26
C LYS A 119 -9.23 7.21 -17.42
N ALA A 120 -9.55 5.94 -17.65
CA ALA A 120 -10.52 5.57 -18.68
C ALA A 120 -11.94 6.03 -18.33
N LEU A 121 -12.32 5.98 -17.06
CA LEU A 121 -13.61 6.46 -16.56
C LEU A 121 -13.68 8.00 -16.46
N HIS A 122 -12.54 8.63 -16.15
CA HIS A 122 -12.39 10.07 -15.95
C HIS A 122 -11.22 10.61 -16.80
N PRO A 123 -11.38 10.76 -18.12
CA PRO A 123 -10.28 11.07 -19.04
C PRO A 123 -9.53 12.38 -18.75
N ASN A 124 -10.21 13.34 -18.15
CA ASN A 124 -9.64 14.65 -17.79
C ASN A 124 -9.05 14.68 -16.37
N SER A 125 -9.05 13.55 -15.67
CA SER A 125 -8.63 13.52 -14.26
C SER A 125 -7.14 13.73 -14.09
N GLN A 126 -6.79 14.44 -13.04
CA GLN A 126 -5.45 14.58 -12.50
C GLN A 126 -5.26 13.52 -11.42
N ILE A 127 -4.31 12.60 -11.62
CA ILE A 127 -4.04 11.53 -10.65
C ILE A 127 -2.92 11.95 -9.70
N PHE A 128 -3.17 11.77 -8.42
CA PHE A 128 -2.23 11.94 -7.32
C PHE A 128 -2.05 10.59 -6.65
N LEU A 129 -0.87 10.32 -6.12
CA LEU A 129 -0.56 9.05 -5.48
C LEU A 129 -0.22 9.26 -4.01
N VAL A 130 -0.75 8.42 -3.15
CA VAL A 130 -0.39 8.37 -1.73
C VAL A 130 -0.03 6.93 -1.37
N GLY A 131 1.18 6.73 -0.92
CA GLY A 131 1.65 5.48 -0.32
C GLY A 131 1.83 5.66 1.17
N ASP A 132 1.06 4.95 1.96
CA ASP A 132 0.98 5.19 3.41
C ASP A 132 1.25 3.91 4.19
N SER A 133 1.98 4.07 5.30
CA SER A 133 2.20 3.05 6.31
C SER A 133 1.51 3.47 7.61
N LEU A 134 0.87 2.52 8.26
CA LEU A 134 0.29 2.68 9.60
C LEU A 134 1.20 2.11 10.70
N ALA A 135 2.34 1.52 10.33
CA ALA A 135 3.31 1.03 11.30
C ALA A 135 3.85 2.17 12.16
N LYS A 136 3.92 1.93 13.44
CA LYS A 136 4.53 2.87 14.38
C LYS A 136 6.05 2.77 14.23
N LEU A 137 6.73 3.88 14.51
CA LEU A 137 8.18 3.88 14.61
C LEU A 137 8.61 3.05 15.82
N ASN A 138 9.58 2.17 15.62
CA ASN A 138 10.20 1.47 16.74
C ASN A 138 10.97 2.46 17.62
N PRO A 139 10.94 2.28 18.96
CA PRO A 139 11.66 3.16 19.86
C PRO A 139 13.17 3.14 19.59
N SER A 140 13.79 4.32 19.53
CA SER A 140 15.23 4.46 19.23
C SER A 140 16.18 3.85 20.28
N HIS A 141 15.67 3.54 21.49
CA HIS A 141 16.45 2.96 22.57
C HIS A 141 16.50 1.41 22.51
N ILE A 142 15.68 0.79 21.66
CA ILE A 142 15.74 -0.65 21.46
C ILE A 142 17.00 -0.95 20.65
N ARG A 143 18.00 -1.47 21.34
CA ARG A 143 19.24 -1.92 20.71
C ARG A 143 18.99 -3.28 20.08
N GLN A 144 19.05 -3.30 18.77
CA GLN A 144 18.83 -4.49 17.94
C GLN A 144 19.81 -5.63 18.25
N ASP A 145 20.99 -5.29 18.77
CA ASP A 145 22.04 -6.23 19.18
C ASP A 145 21.71 -7.08 20.43
N ARG A 146 20.60 -6.77 21.11
CA ARG A 146 20.14 -7.48 22.33
C ARG A 146 18.87 -8.28 22.16
N LEU A 147 18.30 -8.31 20.97
CA LEU A 147 17.09 -9.09 20.70
C LEU A 147 17.47 -10.56 20.53
N LEU A 148 17.40 -11.32 21.62
CA LEU A 148 17.42 -12.77 21.55
C LEU A 148 16.08 -13.25 20.99
N ILE A 149 16.10 -14.24 20.11
CA ILE A 149 14.91 -14.78 19.42
C ILE A 149 13.79 -15.21 20.39
N ASP A 150 14.13 -15.50 21.65
CA ASP A 150 13.20 -15.97 22.68
C ASP A 150 12.70 -14.88 23.65
N ASP A 151 13.21 -13.65 23.56
CA ASP A 151 12.84 -12.57 24.51
C ASP A 151 11.64 -11.78 23.99
N GLY A 152 10.48 -12.43 23.80
CA GLY A 152 9.17 -11.77 23.67
C GLY A 152 9.20 -10.43 22.92
N LEU A 153 9.40 -10.47 21.61
CA LEU A 153 9.41 -9.28 20.72
C LEU A 153 8.05 -8.59 20.58
N GLU A 154 7.22 -8.64 21.61
CA GLU A 154 5.86 -8.09 21.60
C GLU A 154 5.82 -6.58 21.28
N ASP A 155 6.92 -5.87 21.47
CA ASP A 155 6.98 -4.41 21.27
C ASP A 155 7.56 -3.97 19.93
N LEU A 156 8.15 -4.87 19.13
CA LEU A 156 8.73 -4.49 17.85
C LEU A 156 7.73 -4.63 16.71
N GLN A 157 7.54 -3.54 16.00
CA GLN A 157 6.66 -3.47 14.84
C GLN A 157 7.43 -3.79 13.57
N SER A 158 6.90 -4.71 12.77
CA SER A 158 7.36 -4.90 11.39
C SER A 158 7.06 -3.67 10.56
N ALA A 159 7.98 -3.30 9.67
CA ALA A 159 7.76 -2.20 8.75
C ALA A 159 6.69 -2.56 7.72
N GLU A 160 5.80 -1.63 7.43
CA GLU A 160 4.74 -1.75 6.42
C GLU A 160 5.10 -0.92 5.19
N SER A 161 6.14 -1.31 4.49
CA SER A 161 6.68 -0.53 3.37
C SER A 161 6.08 -0.87 2.01
N ILE A 162 5.24 -1.90 1.90
CA ILE A 162 4.72 -2.37 0.60
C ILE A 162 3.85 -1.31 -0.09
N GLY A 163 2.89 -0.70 0.62
CA GLY A 163 2.06 0.37 0.08
C GLY A 163 2.89 1.56 -0.42
N PRO A 164 3.77 2.13 0.42
CA PRO A 164 4.70 3.18 0.04
C PRO A 164 5.61 2.83 -1.14
N LEU A 165 6.22 1.63 -1.16
CA LEU A 165 7.09 1.18 -2.26
C LEU A 165 6.32 0.98 -3.56
N THR A 166 5.14 0.37 -3.49
CA THR A 166 4.25 0.22 -4.66
C THR A 166 3.96 1.56 -5.30
N THR A 167 3.63 2.54 -4.48
CA THR A 167 3.32 3.90 -4.93
C THR A 167 4.54 4.61 -5.50
N LEU A 168 5.70 4.46 -4.87
CA LEU A 168 6.96 5.02 -5.34
C LEU A 168 7.34 4.47 -6.72
N PHE A 169 7.28 3.14 -6.89
CA PHE A 169 7.58 2.52 -8.18
C PHE A 169 6.56 2.89 -9.26
N LEU A 170 5.27 2.95 -8.91
CA LEU A 170 4.25 3.41 -9.84
C LEU A 170 4.53 4.84 -10.31
N SER A 171 4.88 5.74 -9.39
CA SER A 171 5.18 7.13 -9.74
C SER A 171 6.41 7.28 -10.66
N ALA A 172 7.37 6.36 -10.56
CA ALA A 172 8.54 6.34 -11.43
C ALA A 172 8.20 5.81 -12.83
N LEU A 173 7.19 4.96 -12.97
CA LEU A 173 6.74 4.39 -14.24
C LEU A 173 5.70 5.26 -14.94
N GLU A 174 4.94 6.05 -14.19
CA GLU A 174 3.85 6.90 -14.69
C GLU A 174 4.17 8.38 -14.48
N PRO A 175 4.89 9.01 -15.39
CA PRO A 175 5.29 10.42 -15.27
C PRO A 175 4.10 11.40 -15.34
N GLU A 176 2.95 10.93 -15.78
CA GLU A 176 1.73 11.75 -15.82
C GLU A 176 1.05 11.94 -14.45
N CYS A 177 1.45 11.19 -13.43
CA CYS A 177 0.99 11.42 -12.06
C CYS A 177 1.46 12.78 -11.57
N GLN A 178 0.55 13.60 -11.05
CA GLN A 178 0.80 15.01 -10.73
C GLN A 178 1.75 15.18 -9.55
N LYS A 179 1.50 14.44 -8.49
CA LYS A 179 2.32 14.43 -7.26
C LYS A 179 2.19 13.10 -6.56
N THR A 180 3.25 12.74 -5.85
CA THR A 180 3.30 11.54 -5.02
C THR A 180 3.70 11.90 -3.59
N LEU A 181 2.93 11.42 -2.63
CA LEU A 181 3.22 11.51 -1.21
C LEU A 181 3.53 10.12 -0.69
N ILE A 182 4.66 9.99 0.00
CA ILE A 182 5.12 8.72 0.56
C ILE A 182 5.31 8.90 2.07
N ASN A 183 4.66 8.05 2.84
CA ASN A 183 4.77 8.01 4.30
C ASN A 183 5.18 6.63 4.77
N GLY A 184 6.27 6.51 5.54
CA GLY A 184 6.76 5.27 6.11
C GLY A 184 7.39 4.31 5.10
N CYS A 185 8.06 4.85 4.08
CA CYS A 185 8.77 4.07 3.07
C CYS A 185 10.16 3.63 3.55
N LEU A 186 10.64 2.55 2.97
CA LEU A 186 12.06 2.20 3.00
C LEU A 186 12.88 3.32 2.34
N SER A 187 13.86 3.86 3.05
CA SER A 187 14.72 4.94 2.54
C SER A 187 15.78 4.45 1.55
N SER A 188 16.30 3.26 1.77
CA SER A 188 17.30 2.61 0.92
C SER A 188 17.32 1.11 1.19
N TYR A 189 17.44 0.32 0.14
CA TYR A 189 17.72 -1.12 0.30
C TYR A 189 19.10 -1.37 0.91
N GLY A 190 20.06 -0.46 0.73
CA GLY A 190 21.38 -0.55 1.36
C GLY A 190 21.28 -0.63 2.88
N ASN A 191 20.44 0.22 3.48
CA ASN A 191 20.28 0.24 4.94
C ASN A 191 19.73 -1.08 5.49
N VAL A 192 18.92 -1.81 4.72
CA VAL A 192 18.41 -3.13 5.14
C VAL A 192 19.54 -4.16 5.22
N PHE A 193 20.54 -4.08 4.32
CA PHE A 193 21.69 -5.00 4.30
C PHE A 193 22.79 -4.65 5.32
N GLU A 194 22.79 -3.40 5.81
CA GLU A 194 23.71 -2.94 6.85
C GLU A 194 23.25 -3.34 8.26
N ASP A 195 21.93 -3.57 8.43
CA ASP A 195 21.34 -3.98 9.69
C ASP A 195 21.28 -5.50 9.82
N PHE A 196 21.73 -6.03 10.96
CA PHE A 196 21.69 -7.47 11.26
C PHE A 196 20.28 -8.01 11.42
N TYR A 197 19.29 -7.16 11.70
CA TYR A 197 17.90 -7.52 11.98
C TYR A 197 16.96 -6.87 10.99
N PHE A 198 16.27 -7.69 10.22
CA PHE A 198 15.33 -7.25 9.18
C PHE A 198 13.96 -6.94 9.77
N TYR A 199 13.67 -5.67 9.98
CA TYR A 199 12.30 -5.23 10.27
C TYR A 199 11.44 -5.13 9.01
N HIS A 200 12.04 -5.24 7.84
CA HIS A 200 11.35 -5.19 6.58
C HIS A 200 10.99 -6.59 6.12
N PRO A 201 9.70 -6.87 5.82
CA PRO A 201 9.29 -8.16 5.34
C PRO A 201 9.92 -8.46 3.97
N ILE A 202 10.17 -9.73 3.69
CA ILE A 202 10.76 -10.18 2.43
C ILE A 202 9.93 -9.77 1.21
N SER A 203 8.63 -9.56 1.40
CA SER A 203 7.70 -9.05 0.40
C SER A 203 8.05 -7.65 -0.13
N SER A 204 8.83 -6.87 0.63
CA SER A 204 9.32 -5.55 0.23
C SER A 204 10.53 -5.59 -0.72
N PHE A 205 11.13 -6.76 -0.95
CA PHE A 205 12.36 -6.87 -1.71
C PHE A 205 12.11 -7.05 -3.21
N VAL A 206 12.96 -6.43 -4.00
CA VAL A 206 13.08 -6.69 -5.43
C VAL A 206 14.10 -7.80 -5.65
N ASN A 207 13.75 -8.81 -6.44
CA ASN A 207 14.64 -9.94 -6.71
C ASN A 207 15.96 -9.45 -7.30
N GLY A 208 17.07 -9.91 -6.73
CA GLY A 208 18.41 -9.57 -7.19
C GLY A 208 18.93 -8.20 -6.76
N ILE A 209 18.21 -7.44 -5.94
CA ILE A 209 18.65 -6.10 -5.49
C ILE A 209 19.99 -6.15 -4.73
N ALA A 210 20.25 -7.24 -4.03
CA ALA A 210 21.51 -7.43 -3.29
C ALA A 210 22.72 -7.74 -4.18
N LEU A 211 22.51 -7.99 -5.48
CA LEU A 211 23.57 -8.35 -6.42
C LEU A 211 24.13 -7.15 -7.18
N LYS A 212 23.65 -5.96 -6.90
CA LYS A 212 24.12 -4.69 -7.47
C LYS A 212 24.77 -3.83 -6.41
#